data_a9545725b88ec5d56651cadf818431a4
#
_entry.id   a9545725b88ec5d56651cadf818431a4
#
_cell.length_a   1.000
_cell.length_b   1.000
_cell.length_c   1.000
_cell.angle_alpha   90.00
_cell.angle_beta   90.00
_cell.angle_gamma   90.00
#
_symmetry.space_group_name_H-M   'P 1'
#
loop_
_entity.id
_entity.type
_entity.pdbx_description
1 polymer ?
#
loop_
_entity_poly.entity_id
_entity_poly.type
_entity_poly.pdbx_seq_one_letter_code
_entity_poly.pdbx_strand_id
1 'polypeptide(L)'
;YVIPTHQGRAAENVLFSYLVKAGNVIPGNAHFDTTKGHIESRKAFAIDVTTDEAKDTQLEVPFKGNVSLEKLEKVLKENKGNVPFMVLTVTNNTVGGQPVSMKNIRETCELCHKYGVPVNMDSARFAENAYFIKTREEGYADKSIKEIAREMFSYADCMTMSAKKDGLVNMGGFIATNKEDWYEGAKKFCIPFEGFLTYGGMNGRDMAAL
;
A
#
# COMPACT_ATOMS: atom_id res chain seq x y z
N TYR A 1 -9.27 -1.79 -12.78
CA TYR A 1 -9.94 -3.01 -12.26
C TYR A 1 -10.10 -2.88 -10.75
N VAL A 2 -11.26 -3.33 -10.22
CA VAL A 2 -11.54 -3.28 -8.78
C VAL A 2 -12.05 -4.65 -8.31
N ILE A 3 -11.55 -5.11 -7.16
CA ILE A 3 -12.04 -6.31 -6.45
C ILE A 3 -12.48 -5.86 -5.05
N PRO A 4 -13.78 -5.89 -4.73
CA PRO A 4 -14.25 -5.58 -3.39
C PRO A 4 -13.90 -6.69 -2.40
N THR A 5 -13.69 -6.33 -1.14
CA THR A 5 -13.45 -7.25 -0.03
C THR A 5 -14.09 -6.71 1.24
N HIS A 6 -14.35 -7.55 2.25
CA HIS A 6 -15.01 -7.07 3.46
C HIS A 6 -14.09 -6.21 4.36
N GLN A 7 -12.76 -6.23 4.16
CA GLN A 7 -11.80 -5.37 4.86
C GLN A 7 -10.41 -5.40 4.22
N GLY A 8 -9.51 -4.51 4.67
CA GLY A 8 -8.15 -4.39 4.12
C GLY A 8 -7.32 -5.68 4.20
N ARG A 9 -7.30 -6.36 5.35
CA ARG A 9 -6.57 -7.65 5.47
C ARG A 9 -7.09 -8.74 4.54
N ALA A 10 -8.34 -8.66 4.15
CA ALA A 10 -8.92 -9.55 3.15
C ALA A 10 -8.43 -9.19 1.74
N ALA A 11 -8.33 -7.90 1.43
CA ALA A 11 -7.71 -7.42 0.20
C ALA A 11 -6.26 -7.91 0.08
N GLU A 12 -5.47 -7.78 1.17
CA GLU A 12 -4.12 -8.33 1.24
C GLU A 12 -4.12 -9.85 1.00
N ASN A 13 -4.99 -10.59 1.69
CA ASN A 13 -5.06 -12.06 1.53
C ASN A 13 -5.33 -12.45 0.08
N VAL A 14 -6.34 -11.83 -0.55
CA VAL A 14 -6.73 -12.11 -1.93
C VAL A 14 -5.60 -11.79 -2.90
N LEU A 15 -5.01 -10.60 -2.81
CA LEU A 15 -3.94 -10.16 -3.69
C LEU A 15 -2.66 -11.00 -3.52
N PHE A 16 -2.23 -11.21 -2.27
CA PHE A 16 -0.99 -11.91 -1.96
C PHE A 16 -1.10 -13.41 -2.21
N SER A 17 -2.30 -13.99 -2.19
CA SER A 17 -2.50 -15.39 -2.62
C SER A 17 -2.12 -15.62 -4.09
N TYR A 18 -2.24 -14.60 -4.92
CA TYR A 18 -1.80 -14.65 -6.30
C TYR A 18 -0.32 -14.29 -6.47
N LEU A 19 0.13 -13.22 -5.81
CA LEU A 19 1.43 -12.61 -6.09
C LEU A 19 2.60 -13.21 -5.30
N VAL A 20 2.36 -13.67 -4.05
CA VAL A 20 3.44 -14.05 -3.14
C VAL A 20 3.71 -15.55 -3.22
N LYS A 21 4.97 -15.89 -3.49
CA LYS A 21 5.48 -17.27 -3.51
C LYS A 21 6.52 -17.46 -2.41
N ALA A 22 6.72 -18.69 -1.98
CA ALA A 22 7.76 -19.02 -1.02
C ALA A 22 9.15 -18.55 -1.51
N GLY A 23 9.90 -17.92 -0.62
CA GLY A 23 11.22 -17.37 -0.92
C GLY A 23 11.20 -15.95 -1.53
N ASN A 24 10.04 -15.40 -1.90
CA ASN A 24 9.98 -14.01 -2.37
C ASN A 24 10.41 -13.03 -1.28
N VAL A 25 10.95 -11.90 -1.70
CA VAL A 25 11.30 -10.77 -0.82
C VAL A 25 10.37 -9.60 -1.16
N ILE A 26 9.67 -9.08 -0.16
CA ILE A 26 8.75 -7.95 -0.33
C ILE A 26 9.26 -6.78 0.52
N PRO A 27 9.82 -5.73 -0.08
CA PRO A 27 10.19 -4.51 0.62
C PRO A 27 8.96 -3.67 0.96
N GLY A 28 9.04 -2.91 2.06
CA GLY A 28 8.02 -1.93 2.46
C GLY A 28 8.60 -0.85 3.36
N ASN A 29 7.93 0.30 3.44
CA ASN A 29 8.36 1.41 4.33
C ASN A 29 8.08 1.16 5.83
N ALA A 30 7.57 0.10 6.24
CA ALA A 30 7.38 -0.71 7.42
C ALA A 30 6.06 -1.45 7.27
N HIS A 31 6.13 -2.76 7.29
CA HIS A 31 4.95 -3.59 7.11
C HIS A 31 4.02 -3.50 8.32
N PHE A 32 2.74 -3.36 8.04
CA PHE A 32 1.72 -3.55 9.07
C PHE A 32 1.63 -5.03 9.45
N ASP A 33 1.16 -5.34 10.66
CA ASP A 33 1.14 -6.70 11.21
C ASP A 33 0.43 -7.72 10.29
N THR A 34 -0.71 -7.33 9.69
CA THR A 34 -1.43 -8.23 8.78
C THR A 34 -0.69 -8.41 7.45
N THR A 35 -0.08 -7.36 6.93
CA THR A 35 0.74 -7.39 5.71
C THR A 35 1.91 -8.35 5.90
N LYS A 36 2.67 -8.17 6.99
CA LYS A 36 3.78 -9.03 7.37
C LYS A 36 3.31 -10.47 7.57
N GLY A 37 2.22 -10.68 8.31
CA GLY A 37 1.63 -12.00 8.53
C GLY A 37 1.24 -12.71 7.24
N HIS A 38 0.65 -12.00 6.27
CA HIS A 38 0.30 -12.57 4.96
C HIS A 38 1.53 -12.92 4.11
N ILE A 39 2.60 -12.15 4.19
CA ILE A 39 3.87 -12.44 3.50
C ILE A 39 4.53 -13.67 4.12
N GLU A 40 4.73 -13.67 5.44
CA GLU A 40 5.46 -14.72 6.16
C GLU A 40 4.70 -16.06 6.19
N SER A 41 3.37 -16.04 6.26
CA SER A 41 2.56 -17.27 6.18
C SER A 41 2.71 -18.00 4.84
N ARG A 42 3.13 -17.26 3.79
CA ARG A 42 3.46 -17.81 2.47
C ARG A 42 4.93 -18.18 2.31
N LYS A 43 5.70 -18.20 3.42
CA LYS A 43 7.14 -18.49 3.44
C LYS A 43 7.96 -17.50 2.60
N ALA A 44 7.52 -16.26 2.53
CA ALA A 44 8.23 -15.12 1.92
C ALA A 44 8.80 -14.21 3.01
N PHE A 45 9.62 -13.22 2.63
CA PHE A 45 10.33 -12.34 3.54
C PHE A 45 9.84 -10.91 3.41
N ALA A 46 9.35 -10.33 4.50
CA ALA A 46 9.01 -8.91 4.61
C ALA A 46 10.25 -8.13 5.08
N ILE A 47 10.72 -7.17 4.27
CA ILE A 47 11.91 -6.37 4.56
C ILE A 47 11.52 -4.91 4.71
N ASP A 48 11.70 -4.37 5.91
CA ASP A 48 11.43 -2.96 6.19
C ASP A 48 12.59 -2.07 5.72
N VAL A 49 12.27 -1.10 4.87
CA VAL A 49 13.22 -0.13 4.30
C VAL A 49 12.89 1.31 4.73
N THR A 50 12.54 1.47 6.01
CA THR A 50 12.30 2.78 6.63
C THR A 50 13.55 3.63 6.69
N THR A 51 13.37 4.95 6.71
CA THR A 51 14.45 5.90 7.06
C THR A 51 14.88 5.71 8.53
N ASP A 52 16.07 6.15 8.88
CA ASP A 52 16.57 5.99 10.27
C ASP A 52 15.85 6.93 11.24
N GLU A 53 15.40 8.10 10.75
CA GLU A 53 14.55 9.05 11.50
C GLU A 53 13.25 8.42 11.99
N ALA A 54 12.73 7.42 11.30
CA ALA A 54 11.52 6.70 11.71
C ALA A 54 11.65 6.00 13.07
N LYS A 55 12.88 5.67 13.48
CA LYS A 55 13.18 4.95 14.72
C LYS A 55 13.31 5.87 15.94
N ASP A 56 13.58 7.14 15.73
CA ASP A 56 13.72 8.13 16.81
C ASP A 56 12.37 8.77 17.09
N THR A 57 11.74 8.39 18.21
CA THR A 57 10.42 8.90 18.61
C THR A 57 10.45 10.38 19.05
N GLN A 58 11.60 10.93 19.39
CA GLN A 58 11.76 12.31 19.85
C GLN A 58 12.10 13.27 18.70
N LEU A 59 12.59 12.76 17.59
CA LEU A 59 12.92 13.59 16.43
C LEU A 59 11.66 14.08 15.72
N GLU A 60 11.53 15.39 15.58
CA GLU A 60 10.45 16.04 14.83
C GLU A 60 10.90 16.37 13.42
N VAL A 61 10.43 15.57 12.44
CA VAL A 61 10.62 15.82 11.01
C VAL A 61 9.29 15.65 10.27
N PRO A 62 9.08 16.35 9.13
CA PRO A 62 7.77 16.40 8.47
C PRO A 62 7.21 15.06 8.01
N PHE A 63 8.08 14.12 7.57
CA PHE A 63 7.69 12.89 6.87
C PHE A 63 8.49 11.66 7.32
N LYS A 64 8.29 11.23 8.56
CA LYS A 64 8.97 10.04 9.13
C LYS A 64 8.49 8.71 8.54
N GLY A 65 7.38 8.72 7.81
CA GLY A 65 6.87 7.53 7.10
C GLY A 65 7.62 7.19 5.82
N ASN A 66 8.57 8.02 5.39
CA ASN A 66 9.29 7.88 4.14
C ASN A 66 10.07 6.55 4.03
N VAL A 67 10.27 6.14 2.78
CA VAL A 67 11.15 5.04 2.38
C VAL A 67 12.60 5.55 2.34
N SER A 68 13.54 4.77 2.85
CA SER A 68 14.96 4.94 2.55
C SER A 68 15.26 4.37 1.16
N LEU A 69 15.47 5.26 0.19
CA LEU A 69 15.74 4.86 -1.20
C LEU A 69 17.04 4.03 -1.31
N GLU A 70 18.03 4.32 -0.48
CA GLU A 70 19.28 3.56 -0.43
C GLU A 70 19.05 2.12 0.01
N LYS A 71 18.31 1.92 1.13
CA LYS A 71 17.97 0.58 1.62
C LYS A 71 17.10 -0.17 0.62
N LEU A 72 16.12 0.52 0.00
CA LEU A 72 15.27 -0.07 -1.03
C LEU A 72 16.10 -0.52 -2.24
N GLU A 73 16.97 0.36 -2.77
CA GLU A 73 17.79 0.01 -3.93
C GLU A 73 18.71 -1.18 -3.65
N LYS A 74 19.27 -1.25 -2.44
CA LYS A 74 20.06 -2.41 -2.01
C LYS A 74 19.26 -3.70 -2.06
N VAL A 75 18.03 -3.71 -1.47
CA VAL A 75 17.15 -4.88 -1.49
C VAL A 75 16.80 -5.30 -2.92
N LEU A 76 16.48 -4.33 -3.79
CA LEU A 76 16.14 -4.60 -5.19
C LEU A 76 17.32 -5.19 -5.97
N LYS A 77 18.54 -4.71 -5.74
CA LYS A 77 19.78 -5.23 -6.37
C LYS A 77 20.10 -6.64 -5.91
N GLU A 78 20.08 -6.88 -4.61
CA GLU A 78 20.43 -8.17 -3.99
C GLU A 78 19.41 -9.27 -4.30
N ASN A 79 18.14 -8.91 -4.59
CA ASN A 79 17.04 -9.85 -4.81
C ASN A 79 16.44 -9.73 -6.21
N LYS A 80 17.25 -9.41 -7.23
CA LYS A 80 16.80 -9.24 -8.60
C LYS A 80 16.00 -10.45 -9.11
N GLY A 81 14.78 -10.20 -9.61
CA GLY A 81 13.87 -11.24 -10.11
C GLY A 81 13.10 -11.99 -9.01
N ASN A 82 13.35 -11.69 -7.73
CA ASN A 82 12.69 -12.33 -6.59
C ASN A 82 11.81 -11.35 -5.76
N VAL A 83 11.64 -10.12 -6.23
CA VAL A 83 10.78 -9.09 -5.65
C VAL A 83 9.55 -8.94 -6.54
N PRO A 84 8.39 -9.55 -6.20
CA PRO A 84 7.20 -9.50 -7.05
C PRO A 84 6.52 -8.12 -7.03
N PHE A 85 6.61 -7.40 -5.92
CA PHE A 85 6.11 -6.04 -5.73
C PHE A 85 6.70 -5.43 -4.45
N MET A 86 6.54 -4.11 -4.29
CA MET A 86 6.80 -3.39 -3.05
C MET A 86 5.48 -2.97 -2.39
N VAL A 87 5.45 -2.90 -1.05
CA VAL A 87 4.33 -2.31 -0.29
C VAL A 87 4.71 -0.91 0.19
N LEU A 88 3.94 0.10 -0.23
CA LEU A 88 4.08 1.48 0.23
C LEU A 88 2.86 1.86 1.06
N THR A 89 3.02 1.95 2.38
CA THR A 89 1.93 2.25 3.32
C THR A 89 1.81 3.73 3.60
N VAL A 90 0.63 4.30 3.37
CA VAL A 90 0.29 5.72 3.59
C VAL A 90 -1.02 5.88 4.40
N THR A 91 -1.01 6.56 5.57
CA THR A 91 0.20 6.90 6.36
C THR A 91 0.87 5.64 6.89
N ASN A 92 2.16 5.70 7.21
CA ASN A 92 2.89 4.53 7.69
C ASN A 92 2.49 4.19 9.15
N ASN A 93 1.56 3.25 9.30
CA ASN A 93 0.95 2.91 10.57
C ASN A 93 1.96 2.38 11.60
N THR A 94 2.89 1.54 11.16
CA THR A 94 3.87 0.86 12.04
C THR A 94 4.85 1.83 12.70
N VAL A 95 5.11 2.97 12.07
CA VAL A 95 5.92 4.05 12.66
C VAL A 95 5.05 5.16 13.28
N GLY A 96 3.89 4.81 13.82
CA GLY A 96 3.01 5.74 14.53
C GLY A 96 2.11 6.59 13.63
N GLY A 97 1.75 6.11 12.46
CA GLY A 97 0.89 6.85 11.51
C GLY A 97 1.62 8.01 10.83
N GLN A 98 2.94 7.95 10.74
CA GLN A 98 3.73 9.02 10.14
C GLN A 98 3.52 9.12 8.63
N PRO A 99 3.40 10.36 8.09
CA PRO A 99 3.13 10.56 6.67
C PRO A 99 4.35 10.28 5.79
N VAL A 100 4.06 10.00 4.52
CA VAL A 100 5.01 9.87 3.42
C VAL A 100 4.86 11.08 2.51
N SER A 101 5.97 11.73 2.13
CA SER A 101 5.95 12.88 1.23
C SER A 101 5.63 12.48 -0.20
N MET A 102 5.03 13.37 -0.99
CA MET A 102 4.78 13.13 -2.41
C MET A 102 6.08 12.89 -3.18
N LYS A 103 7.13 13.67 -2.84
CA LYS A 103 8.46 13.47 -3.41
C LYS A 103 8.95 12.04 -3.18
N ASN A 104 8.86 11.53 -1.95
CA ASN A 104 9.32 10.18 -1.62
C ASN A 104 8.44 9.10 -2.28
N ILE A 105 7.11 9.30 -2.37
CA ILE A 105 6.21 8.40 -3.09
C ILE A 105 6.65 8.26 -4.54
N ARG A 106 6.86 9.38 -5.24
CA ARG A 106 7.30 9.41 -6.64
C ARG A 106 8.65 8.72 -6.81
N GLU A 107 9.67 9.13 -6.05
CA GLU A 107 11.02 8.60 -6.15
C GLU A 107 11.07 7.08 -5.83
N THR A 108 10.25 6.62 -4.89
CA THR A 108 10.10 5.21 -4.55
C THR A 108 9.52 4.41 -5.72
N CYS A 109 8.43 4.90 -6.32
CA CYS A 109 7.80 4.24 -7.46
C CYS A 109 8.73 4.22 -8.68
N GLU A 110 9.37 5.35 -9.00
CA GLU A 110 10.35 5.44 -10.08
C GLU A 110 11.51 4.46 -9.89
N LEU A 111 12.03 4.36 -8.66
CA LEU A 111 13.10 3.41 -8.34
C LEU A 111 12.64 1.96 -8.53
N CYS A 112 11.46 1.61 -8.00
CA CYS A 112 10.91 0.26 -8.16
C CYS A 112 10.70 -0.08 -9.65
N HIS A 113 10.10 0.82 -10.42
CA HIS A 113 9.85 0.63 -11.85
C HIS A 113 11.15 0.47 -12.66
N LYS A 114 12.23 1.19 -12.30
CA LYS A 114 13.56 1.01 -12.89
C LYS A 114 14.07 -0.43 -12.75
N TYR A 115 13.70 -1.12 -11.68
CA TYR A 115 14.02 -2.54 -11.45
C TYR A 115 12.94 -3.50 -11.94
N GLY A 116 11.88 -3.01 -12.59
CA GLY A 116 10.74 -3.82 -13.06
C GLY A 116 9.84 -4.32 -11.94
N VAL A 117 9.88 -3.68 -10.77
CA VAL A 117 9.10 -4.04 -9.58
C VAL A 117 7.88 -3.12 -9.45
N PRO A 118 6.65 -3.66 -9.52
CA PRO A 118 5.43 -2.88 -9.29
C PRO A 118 5.29 -2.44 -7.83
N VAL A 119 4.51 -1.38 -7.61
CA VAL A 119 4.22 -0.86 -6.28
C VAL A 119 2.73 -1.03 -5.94
N ASN A 120 2.46 -1.74 -4.83
CA ASN A 120 1.16 -1.78 -4.19
C ASN A 120 1.11 -0.76 -3.06
N MET A 121 0.23 0.22 -3.15
CA MET A 121 0.01 1.21 -2.09
C MET A 121 -1.03 0.68 -1.09
N ASP A 122 -0.63 0.46 0.16
CA ASP A 122 -1.59 0.31 1.27
C ASP A 122 -2.11 1.70 1.63
N SER A 123 -3.34 1.97 1.21
CA SER A 123 -3.95 3.29 1.19
C SER A 123 -5.00 3.51 2.27
N ALA A 124 -4.96 2.75 3.35
CA ALA A 124 -5.96 2.82 4.42
C ALA A 124 -6.18 4.24 4.96
N ARG A 125 -5.14 5.08 4.99
CA ARG A 125 -5.18 6.49 5.45
C ARG A 125 -4.65 7.47 4.40
N PHE A 126 -5.07 7.27 3.18
CA PHE A 126 -4.62 8.09 2.04
C PHE A 126 -5.02 9.56 2.16
N ALA A 127 -6.21 9.86 2.72
CA ALA A 127 -6.69 11.22 2.87
C ALA A 127 -5.94 11.97 3.97
N GLU A 128 -5.64 11.29 5.09
CA GLU A 128 -4.74 11.82 6.12
C GLU A 128 -3.36 12.13 5.52
N ASN A 129 -2.79 11.20 4.76
CA ASN A 129 -1.48 11.39 4.12
C ASN A 129 -1.51 12.57 3.15
N ALA A 130 -2.56 12.70 2.33
CA ALA A 130 -2.75 13.81 1.42
C ALA A 130 -2.89 15.15 2.17
N TYR A 131 -3.53 15.16 3.34
CA TYR A 131 -3.61 16.36 4.19
C TYR A 131 -2.24 16.76 4.75
N PHE A 132 -1.42 15.82 5.17
CA PHE A 132 -0.06 16.11 5.60
C PHE A 132 0.82 16.62 4.47
N ILE A 133 0.69 16.07 3.26
CA ILE A 133 1.36 16.60 2.07
C ILE A 133 0.92 18.06 1.83
N LYS A 134 -0.39 18.33 1.84
CA LYS A 134 -0.94 19.69 1.67
C LYS A 134 -0.35 20.70 2.66
N THR A 135 -0.18 20.29 3.91
CA THR A 135 0.21 21.19 5.00
C THR A 135 1.71 21.29 5.24
N ARG A 136 2.50 20.34 4.75
CA ARG A 136 3.93 20.21 5.09
C ARG A 136 4.86 20.21 3.89
N GLU A 137 4.36 19.94 2.67
CA GLU A 137 5.20 19.83 1.47
C GLU A 137 5.04 21.07 0.60
N GLU A 138 6.16 21.66 0.17
CA GLU A 138 6.17 22.84 -0.67
C GLU A 138 5.44 22.58 -2.01
N GLY A 139 4.64 23.54 -2.46
CA GLY A 139 3.89 23.47 -3.73
C GLY A 139 2.54 22.75 -3.63
N TYR A 140 2.12 22.28 -2.45
CA TYR A 140 0.84 21.57 -2.27
C TYR A 140 -0.24 22.34 -1.50
N ALA A 141 0.08 23.49 -0.91
CA ALA A 141 -0.84 24.26 -0.05
C ALA A 141 -2.16 24.64 -0.74
N ASP A 142 -2.12 24.96 -2.03
CA ASP A 142 -3.29 25.40 -2.81
C ASP A 142 -4.05 24.25 -3.48
N LYS A 143 -3.50 23.02 -3.46
CA LYS A 143 -4.17 21.84 -4.04
C LYS A 143 -5.25 21.30 -3.10
N SER A 144 -6.33 20.80 -3.67
CA SER A 144 -7.33 20.04 -2.91
C SER A 144 -6.80 18.65 -2.51
N ILE A 145 -7.36 18.06 -1.46
CA ILE A 145 -7.04 16.68 -1.04
C ILE A 145 -7.26 15.68 -2.19
N LYS A 146 -8.31 15.91 -2.98
CA LYS A 146 -8.63 15.06 -4.15
C LYS A 146 -7.54 15.11 -5.23
N GLU A 147 -6.98 16.28 -5.50
CA GLU A 147 -5.89 16.45 -6.48
C GLU A 147 -4.61 15.78 -5.97
N ILE A 148 -4.27 15.98 -4.69
CA ILE A 148 -3.11 15.36 -4.06
C ILE A 148 -3.25 13.83 -4.06
N ALA A 149 -4.42 13.30 -3.67
CA ALA A 149 -4.68 11.87 -3.67
C ALA A 149 -4.58 11.27 -5.09
N ARG A 150 -5.12 11.95 -6.11
CA ARG A 150 -4.99 11.51 -7.50
C ARG A 150 -3.54 11.47 -7.97
N GLU A 151 -2.75 12.49 -7.63
CA GLU A 151 -1.33 12.52 -7.93
C GLU A 151 -0.61 11.36 -7.24
N MET A 152 -0.87 11.13 -5.97
CA MET A 152 -0.29 10.05 -5.18
C MET A 152 -0.57 8.67 -5.80
N PHE A 153 -1.84 8.38 -6.15
CA PHE A 153 -2.22 7.11 -6.77
C PHE A 153 -1.74 6.96 -8.22
N SER A 154 -1.43 8.04 -8.92
CA SER A 154 -0.93 7.97 -10.30
C SER A 154 0.44 7.30 -10.43
N TYR A 155 1.21 7.24 -9.35
CA TYR A 155 2.54 6.59 -9.33
C TYR A 155 2.47 5.09 -9.07
N ALA A 156 1.42 4.60 -8.39
CA ALA A 156 1.28 3.20 -7.99
C ALA A 156 0.62 2.33 -9.07
N ASP A 157 0.97 1.05 -9.11
CA ASP A 157 0.38 0.05 -10.02
C ASP A 157 -0.89 -0.57 -9.45
N CYS A 158 -0.96 -0.64 -8.13
CA CYS A 158 -2.05 -1.24 -7.37
C CYS A 158 -2.24 -0.51 -6.06
N MET A 159 -3.44 -0.59 -5.52
CA MET A 159 -3.72 -0.20 -4.14
C MET A 159 -4.57 -1.24 -3.42
N THR A 160 -4.33 -1.40 -2.13
CA THR A 160 -5.20 -2.11 -1.20
C THR A 160 -5.81 -1.10 -0.23
N MET A 161 -7.10 -1.22 0.06
CA MET A 161 -7.84 -0.30 0.91
C MET A 161 -8.49 -1.02 2.08
N SER A 162 -8.31 -0.47 3.27
CA SER A 162 -9.13 -0.75 4.44
C SER A 162 -10.10 0.42 4.63
N ALA A 163 -11.32 0.27 4.12
CA ALA A 163 -12.28 1.36 4.03
C ALA A 163 -12.89 1.79 5.38
N LYS A 164 -12.66 1.02 6.44
CA LYS A 164 -13.06 1.39 7.81
C LYS A 164 -12.15 2.42 8.50
N LYS A 165 -11.28 3.08 7.74
CA LYS A 165 -10.46 4.22 8.16
C LYS A 165 -10.91 5.46 7.37
N ASP A 166 -10.17 5.91 6.40
CA ASP A 166 -10.56 7.10 5.61
C ASP A 166 -11.82 6.90 4.74
N GLY A 167 -12.20 5.66 4.46
CA GLY A 167 -13.47 5.33 3.81
C GLY A 167 -14.71 5.48 4.70
N LEU A 168 -14.54 5.63 6.03
CA LEU A 168 -15.59 5.93 7.03
C LEU A 168 -16.75 4.94 7.08
N VAL A 169 -16.55 3.70 6.61
CA VAL A 169 -17.55 2.62 6.71
C VAL A 169 -17.25 1.69 7.88
N ASN A 170 -18.26 0.95 8.36
CA ASN A 170 -18.06 0.00 9.46
C ASN A 170 -17.21 -1.19 9.04
N MET A 171 -17.41 -1.66 7.80
CA MET A 171 -16.69 -2.78 7.22
C MET A 171 -16.54 -2.54 5.72
N GLY A 172 -15.36 -2.81 5.20
CA GLY A 172 -15.14 -2.66 3.77
C GLY A 172 -13.65 -2.59 3.44
N GLY A 173 -13.35 -2.97 2.23
CA GLY A 173 -12.04 -2.87 1.62
C GLY A 173 -12.12 -3.21 0.15
N PHE A 174 -11.05 -2.96 -0.56
CA PHE A 174 -10.94 -3.33 -1.96
C PHE A 174 -9.49 -3.34 -2.43
N ILE A 175 -9.27 -4.00 -3.55
CA ILE A 175 -8.08 -3.91 -4.37
C ILE A 175 -8.46 -3.10 -5.60
N ALA A 176 -7.63 -2.09 -5.98
CA ALA A 176 -7.75 -1.44 -7.27
C ALA A 176 -6.39 -1.50 -7.98
N THR A 177 -6.39 -1.88 -9.26
CA THR A 177 -5.14 -2.06 -10.02
C THR A 177 -5.32 -1.71 -11.49
N ASN A 178 -4.25 -1.23 -12.11
CA ASN A 178 -4.17 -1.03 -13.55
C ASN A 178 -3.65 -2.30 -14.28
N LYS A 179 -3.21 -3.33 -13.54
CA LYS A 179 -2.64 -4.56 -14.07
C LYS A 179 -3.73 -5.63 -14.24
N GLU A 180 -4.07 -5.94 -15.48
CA GLU A 180 -5.11 -6.92 -15.80
C GLU A 180 -4.75 -8.33 -15.28
N ASP A 181 -3.49 -8.73 -15.39
CA ASP A 181 -3.00 -10.01 -14.89
C ASP A 181 -3.16 -10.16 -13.37
N TRP A 182 -2.97 -9.07 -12.63
CA TRP A 182 -3.20 -9.04 -11.18
C TRP A 182 -4.68 -9.18 -10.84
N TYR A 183 -5.55 -8.47 -11.59
CA TYR A 183 -6.99 -8.60 -11.43
C TYR A 183 -7.47 -10.01 -11.72
N GLU A 184 -7.09 -10.58 -12.88
CA GLU A 184 -7.48 -11.91 -13.30
C GLU A 184 -6.95 -13.02 -12.36
N GLY A 185 -5.76 -12.83 -11.82
CA GLY A 185 -5.18 -13.73 -10.83
C GLY A 185 -5.86 -13.64 -9.47
N ALA A 186 -5.99 -12.44 -8.94
CA ALA A 186 -6.54 -12.19 -7.60
C ALA A 186 -8.03 -12.53 -7.49
N LYS A 187 -8.85 -12.27 -8.52
CA LYS A 187 -10.28 -12.57 -8.49
C LYS A 187 -10.59 -14.06 -8.22
N LYS A 188 -9.69 -14.97 -8.61
CA LYS A 188 -9.86 -16.40 -8.35
C LYS A 188 -9.82 -16.73 -6.86
N PHE A 189 -9.13 -15.92 -6.08
CA PHE A 189 -9.05 -16.04 -4.62
C PHE A 189 -10.17 -15.25 -3.92
N CYS A 190 -10.73 -14.21 -4.55
CA CYS A 190 -11.82 -13.45 -3.98
C CYS A 190 -13.07 -14.35 -3.76
N ILE A 191 -13.44 -15.14 -4.75
CA ILE A 191 -14.67 -15.96 -4.69
C ILE A 191 -14.68 -16.91 -3.48
N PRO A 192 -13.66 -17.73 -3.19
CA PRO A 192 -13.70 -18.65 -2.06
C PRO A 192 -13.47 -17.97 -0.70
N PHE A 193 -12.79 -16.82 -0.64
CA PHE A 193 -12.46 -16.17 0.63
C PHE A 193 -13.44 -15.06 1.03
N GLU A 194 -13.98 -14.31 0.05
CA GLU A 194 -14.75 -13.10 0.30
C GLU A 194 -16.20 -13.20 -0.24
N GLY A 195 -16.38 -13.78 -1.41
CA GLY A 195 -17.63 -13.86 -2.12
C GLY A 195 -17.52 -13.34 -3.56
N PHE A 196 -18.66 -13.10 -4.20
CA PHE A 196 -18.66 -12.65 -5.59
C PHE A 196 -18.08 -11.24 -5.75
N LEU A 197 -17.51 -10.97 -6.93
CA LEU A 197 -16.88 -9.69 -7.28
C LEU A 197 -17.82 -8.49 -7.23
N THR A 198 -19.14 -8.74 -7.13
CA THR A 198 -20.15 -7.68 -7.00
C THR A 198 -20.22 -7.06 -5.61
N TYR A 199 -19.74 -7.77 -4.55
CA TYR A 199 -19.83 -7.27 -3.18
C TYR A 199 -18.62 -7.65 -2.29
N GLY A 200 -17.88 -8.72 -2.61
CA GLY A 200 -16.67 -9.12 -1.87
C GLY A 200 -16.85 -9.27 -0.36
N GLY A 201 -18.00 -9.83 0.08
CA GLY A 201 -18.32 -9.98 1.51
C GLY A 201 -18.80 -8.71 2.21
N MET A 202 -18.88 -7.56 1.52
CA MET A 202 -19.45 -6.33 2.07
C MET A 202 -20.97 -6.37 2.09
N ASN A 203 -21.58 -5.72 3.09
CA ASN A 203 -23.02 -5.47 3.07
C ASN A 203 -23.37 -4.27 2.17
N GLY A 204 -24.61 -4.22 1.69
CA GLY A 204 -25.06 -3.18 0.75
C GLY A 204 -24.98 -1.75 1.31
N ARG A 205 -25.15 -1.58 2.62
CA ARG A 205 -25.04 -0.28 3.28
C ARG A 205 -23.62 0.28 3.25
N ASP A 206 -22.62 -0.55 3.56
CA ASP A 206 -21.23 -0.11 3.52
C ASP A 206 -20.75 0.13 2.09
N MET A 207 -21.21 -0.68 1.12
CA MET A 207 -20.95 -0.42 -0.31
C MET A 207 -21.53 0.90 -0.79
N ALA A 208 -22.74 1.25 -0.34
CA ALA A 208 -23.41 2.49 -0.72
C ALA A 208 -22.77 3.73 -0.06
N ALA A 209 -22.14 3.56 1.10
CA ALA A 209 -21.47 4.64 1.82
C ALA A 209 -20.04 4.90 1.31
N LEU A 210 -19.37 3.88 0.76
CA LEU A 210 -18.02 3.95 0.21
C LEU A 210 -18.02 4.53 -1.21
#